data_9d3f49d94df1f0122a2d5bcb30fee75c
#
_entry.id   9d3f49d94df1f0122a2d5bcb30fee75c
#
_cell.length_a   1.000
_cell.length_b   1.000
_cell.length_c   1.000
_cell.angle_alpha   90.00
_cell.angle_beta   90.00
_cell.angle_gamma   90.00
#
_symmetry.space_group_name_H-M   'P 1'
#
loop_
_entity.id
_entity.type
_entity.pdbx_description
1 polymer ?
#
loop_
_entity_poly.entity_id
_entity_poly.type
_entity_poly.pdbx_seq_one_letter_code
_entity_poly.pdbx_strand_id
1 'polypeptide(L)'
;ALNDGQAVQRRMRFKAYDLLVATNRQTSGRGYELLKDALRRLQGTQIETNLRQGGKEYFKVFGLIDSAEIVKETRDGRMLDVEVTLSDWVFDAIENNHVLTLNRQYFKLRKPLERRLYEIARKHCGAQSAWKVGAELLRDKCGSSSTLKEFRRLLGKIIEDDAEHDHMPDYAFVIEGDIVIVRPKKSIQETALPFSLTSLRLEPDTHEEARHLAPGWDMYHLEDEWRSWVLEKGIAVKNPDKHFLSFCKKRGAYKR
;
A
#
# COMPACT_ATOMS: atom_id res chain seq x y z
N ALA A 1 5.92 -4.34 -14.31
CA ALA A 1 4.89 -5.08 -15.09
C ALA A 1 3.58 -4.29 -15.14
N LEU A 2 2.93 -3.95 -14.01
CA LEU A 2 1.67 -3.15 -14.03
C LEU A 2 1.85 -1.80 -14.72
N ASN A 3 3.00 -1.14 -14.57
CA ASN A 3 3.30 0.15 -15.21
C ASN A 3 3.71 0.02 -16.68
N ASP A 4 4.05 -1.18 -17.14
CA ASP A 4 4.57 -1.43 -18.49
C ASP A 4 3.51 -2.08 -19.42
N GLY A 5 2.25 -2.18 -18.95
CA GLY A 5 1.16 -2.79 -19.70
C GLY A 5 1.28 -4.29 -19.96
N GLN A 6 2.20 -4.96 -19.26
CA GLN A 6 2.36 -6.40 -19.31
C GLN A 6 1.38 -7.10 -18.37
N ALA A 7 0.80 -8.21 -18.80
CA ALA A 7 -0.05 -9.04 -17.95
C ALA A 7 0.72 -9.49 -16.70
N VAL A 8 0.14 -9.27 -15.54
CA VAL A 8 0.71 -9.76 -14.28
C VAL A 8 0.60 -11.27 -14.25
N GLN A 9 1.69 -11.94 -13.95
CA GLN A 9 1.71 -13.40 -13.79
C GLN A 9 1.85 -13.74 -12.32
N ARG A 10 1.04 -14.71 -11.83
CA ARG A 10 1.13 -15.20 -10.46
C ARG A 10 2.51 -15.79 -10.14
N ARG A 11 3.12 -16.45 -11.14
CA ARG A 11 4.46 -17.01 -11.08
C ARG A 11 5.44 -16.07 -11.78
N MET A 12 6.43 -15.59 -11.05
CA MET A 12 7.41 -14.63 -11.54
C MET A 12 8.81 -15.20 -11.42
N ARG A 13 9.60 -15.03 -12.49
CA ARG A 13 11.01 -15.40 -12.50
C ARG A 13 11.87 -14.16 -12.77
N PHE A 14 12.91 -13.98 -11.99
CA PHE A 14 13.83 -12.87 -12.12
C PHE A 14 15.24 -13.28 -11.69
N LYS A 15 16.24 -12.56 -12.18
CA LYS A 15 17.61 -12.78 -11.73
C LYS A 15 17.77 -12.26 -10.29
N ALA A 16 18.39 -13.07 -9.44
CA ALA A 16 18.65 -12.69 -8.05
C ALA A 16 19.46 -11.40 -7.94
N TYR A 17 20.43 -11.20 -8.83
CA TYR A 17 21.23 -9.99 -8.91
C TYR A 17 20.37 -8.75 -9.18
N ASP A 18 19.50 -8.81 -10.19
CA ASP A 18 18.65 -7.67 -10.57
C ASP A 18 17.70 -7.27 -9.44
N LEU A 19 17.17 -8.24 -8.69
CA LEU A 19 16.34 -7.97 -7.52
C LEU A 19 17.12 -7.25 -6.42
N LEU A 20 18.34 -7.72 -6.11
CA LEU A 20 19.19 -7.08 -5.09
C LEU A 20 19.53 -5.65 -5.48
N VAL A 21 19.89 -5.40 -6.74
CA VAL A 21 20.15 -4.05 -7.27
C VAL A 21 18.90 -3.17 -7.21
N ALA A 22 17.76 -3.66 -7.72
CA ALA A 22 16.50 -2.91 -7.74
C ALA A 22 15.99 -2.54 -6.34
N THR A 23 16.30 -3.37 -5.33
CA THR A 23 15.93 -3.14 -3.93
C THR A 23 17.03 -2.48 -3.10
N ASN A 24 18.10 -1.98 -3.74
CA ASN A 24 19.24 -1.34 -3.10
C ASN A 24 19.88 -2.22 -2.01
N ARG A 25 20.08 -3.52 -2.32
CA ARG A 25 20.71 -4.49 -1.44
C ARG A 25 22.11 -4.83 -1.93
N GLN A 26 22.96 -5.28 -1.01
CA GLN A 26 24.32 -5.72 -1.36
C GLN A 26 24.26 -6.93 -2.26
N THR A 27 25.11 -6.96 -3.30
CA THR A 27 25.25 -8.06 -4.26
C THR A 27 26.37 -9.03 -3.89
N SER A 28 26.89 -8.96 -2.66
CA SER A 28 27.85 -9.90 -2.10
C SER A 28 27.20 -11.21 -1.66
N GLY A 29 27.98 -12.24 -1.37
CA GLY A 29 27.49 -13.52 -0.84
C GLY A 29 26.54 -13.34 0.36
N ARG A 30 26.83 -12.38 1.25
CA ARG A 30 25.94 -12.02 2.37
C ARG A 30 24.57 -11.51 1.89
N GLY A 31 24.53 -10.71 0.81
CA GLY A 31 23.28 -10.22 0.20
C GLY A 31 22.39 -11.35 -0.28
N TYR A 32 22.98 -12.35 -0.93
CA TYR A 32 22.26 -13.54 -1.41
C TYR A 32 21.72 -14.42 -0.25
N GLU A 33 22.48 -14.59 0.82
CA GLU A 33 21.97 -15.30 2.00
C GLU A 33 20.81 -14.54 2.68
N LEU A 34 20.91 -13.23 2.79
CA LEU A 34 19.80 -12.40 3.30
C LEU A 34 18.55 -12.45 2.39
N LEU A 35 18.72 -12.55 1.07
CA LEU A 35 17.62 -12.76 0.14
C LEU A 35 16.92 -14.10 0.40
N LYS A 36 17.70 -15.15 0.55
CA LYS A 36 17.19 -16.49 0.87
C LYS A 36 16.41 -16.53 2.18
N ASP A 37 16.93 -15.85 3.22
CA ASP A 37 16.25 -15.74 4.50
C ASP A 37 14.98 -14.90 4.41
N ALA A 38 14.96 -13.85 3.57
CA ALA A 38 13.77 -13.07 3.32
C ALA A 38 12.68 -13.90 2.62
N LEU A 39 13.02 -14.72 1.63
CA LEU A 39 12.09 -15.60 0.95
C LEU A 39 11.50 -16.65 1.90
N ARG A 40 12.32 -17.24 2.79
CA ARG A 40 11.84 -18.17 3.83
C ARG A 40 10.83 -17.49 4.77
N ARG A 41 11.14 -16.27 5.22
CA ARG A 41 10.22 -15.53 6.08
C ARG A 41 8.92 -15.18 5.37
N LEU A 42 8.96 -14.75 4.12
CA LEU A 42 7.76 -14.46 3.34
C LEU A 42 6.88 -15.68 3.17
N GLN A 43 7.47 -16.85 2.85
CA GLN A 43 6.74 -18.10 2.70
C GLN A 43 6.18 -18.61 4.04
N GLY A 44 6.92 -18.43 5.13
CA GLY A 44 6.50 -18.85 6.47
C GLY A 44 5.57 -17.84 7.18
N THR A 45 5.31 -16.66 6.57
CA THR A 45 4.41 -15.66 7.16
C THR A 45 2.97 -15.99 6.80
N GLN A 46 2.14 -16.20 7.83
CA GLN A 46 0.71 -16.34 7.69
C GLN A 46 -0.01 -15.09 8.18
N ILE A 47 -1.01 -14.69 7.44
CA ILE A 47 -1.89 -13.56 7.75
C ILE A 47 -3.27 -14.12 8.05
N GLU A 48 -3.78 -13.76 9.22
CA GLU A 48 -5.13 -14.08 9.64
C GLU A 48 -5.98 -12.83 9.54
N THR A 49 -7.17 -12.95 9.00
CA THR A 49 -8.10 -11.83 8.90
C THR A 49 -9.54 -12.29 9.00
N ASN A 50 -10.34 -11.48 9.67
CA ASN A 50 -11.78 -11.63 9.74
C ASN A 50 -12.42 -10.67 8.74
N LEU A 51 -12.96 -11.20 7.66
CA LEU A 51 -13.68 -10.41 6.64
C LEU A 51 -15.18 -10.53 6.88
N ARG A 52 -15.87 -9.39 6.90
CA ARG A 52 -17.33 -9.35 6.96
C ARG A 52 -17.89 -9.05 5.57
N GLN A 53 -18.64 -9.98 5.02
CA GLN A 53 -19.23 -9.85 3.69
C GLN A 53 -20.63 -10.46 3.68
N GLY A 54 -21.64 -9.74 3.18
CA GLY A 54 -23.01 -10.23 3.06
C GLY A 54 -23.64 -10.70 4.39
N GLY A 55 -23.33 -10.03 5.52
CA GLY A 55 -23.81 -10.42 6.86
C GLY A 55 -23.12 -11.66 7.46
N LYS A 56 -22.11 -12.19 6.78
CA LYS A 56 -21.30 -13.34 7.25
C LYS A 56 -19.89 -12.87 7.60
N GLU A 57 -19.29 -13.49 8.60
CA GLU A 57 -17.90 -13.32 8.97
C GLU A 57 -17.09 -14.50 8.44
N TYR A 58 -16.02 -14.19 7.70
CA TYR A 58 -15.12 -15.18 7.12
C TYR A 58 -13.78 -15.07 7.81
N PHE A 59 -13.38 -16.08 8.55
CA PHE A 59 -12.01 -16.26 8.99
C PHE A 59 -11.17 -16.78 7.84
N LYS A 60 -10.16 -16.04 7.43
CA LYS A 60 -9.21 -16.44 6.37
C LYS A 60 -7.80 -16.43 6.89
N VAL A 61 -7.07 -17.48 6.55
CA VAL A 61 -5.62 -17.60 6.77
C VAL A 61 -4.96 -17.78 5.42
N PHE A 62 -3.94 -16.99 5.12
CA PHE A 62 -3.20 -17.08 3.85
C PHE A 62 -1.75 -16.62 4.03
N GLY A 63 -0.87 -17.12 3.14
CA GLY A 63 0.50 -16.64 3.04
C GLY A 63 0.64 -15.46 2.09
N LEU A 64 1.82 -14.85 2.05
CA LEU A 64 2.16 -13.83 1.05
C LEU A 64 2.60 -14.48 -0.27
N ILE A 65 3.35 -15.56 -0.17
CA ILE A 65 3.81 -16.37 -1.30
C ILE A 65 3.53 -17.85 -1.02
N ASP A 66 3.20 -18.59 -2.03
CA ASP A 66 2.98 -20.04 -1.92
C ASP A 66 4.31 -20.81 -1.99
N SER A 67 5.20 -20.38 -2.87
CA SER A 67 6.51 -20.98 -3.02
C SER A 67 7.57 -19.99 -3.48
N ALA A 68 8.81 -20.30 -3.16
CA ALA A 68 9.99 -19.67 -3.73
C ALA A 68 11.02 -20.74 -4.09
N GLU A 69 11.51 -20.68 -5.32
CA GLU A 69 12.56 -21.56 -5.82
C GLU A 69 13.81 -20.74 -6.14
N ILE A 70 14.97 -21.27 -5.83
CA ILE A 70 16.25 -20.66 -6.11
C ILE A 70 17.06 -21.61 -7.00
N VAL A 71 17.32 -21.16 -8.20
CA VAL A 71 18.18 -21.87 -9.14
C VAL A 71 19.63 -21.45 -8.92
N LYS A 72 20.50 -22.42 -8.67
CA LYS A 72 21.93 -22.19 -8.49
C LYS A 72 22.72 -22.87 -9.61
N GLU A 73 23.84 -22.27 -9.95
CA GLU A 73 24.84 -22.94 -10.78
C GLU A 73 25.51 -24.08 -9.98
N THR A 74 25.57 -25.27 -10.55
CA THR A 74 26.08 -26.45 -9.85
C THR A 74 27.60 -26.40 -9.64
N ARG A 75 28.31 -25.65 -10.49
CA ARG A 75 29.77 -25.61 -10.50
C ARG A 75 30.38 -24.77 -9.38
N ASP A 76 29.78 -23.63 -9.07
CA ASP A 76 30.29 -22.68 -8.07
C ASP A 76 29.25 -22.28 -6.99
N GLY A 77 28.05 -22.84 -7.06
CA GLY A 77 26.96 -22.56 -6.13
C GLY A 77 26.35 -21.16 -6.29
N ARG A 78 26.68 -20.45 -7.37
CA ARG A 78 26.17 -19.09 -7.63
C ARG A 78 24.65 -19.10 -7.84
N MET A 79 23.96 -18.23 -7.14
CA MET A 79 22.51 -18.05 -7.33
C MET A 79 22.27 -17.29 -8.63
N LEU A 80 21.53 -17.91 -9.55
CA LEU A 80 21.21 -17.35 -10.87
C LEU A 80 19.83 -16.69 -10.85
N ASP A 81 18.81 -17.49 -10.64
CA ASP A 81 17.43 -17.09 -10.75
C ASP A 81 16.67 -17.36 -9.44
N VAL A 82 15.67 -16.54 -9.21
CA VAL A 82 14.66 -16.74 -8.18
C VAL A 82 13.31 -16.80 -8.88
N GLU A 83 12.54 -17.81 -8.56
CA GLU A 83 11.16 -17.92 -8.98
C GLU A 83 10.26 -17.84 -7.76
N VAL A 84 9.22 -17.00 -7.81
CA VAL A 84 8.27 -16.78 -6.73
C VAL A 84 6.87 -16.97 -7.27
N THR A 85 6.07 -17.79 -6.58
CA THR A 85 4.64 -17.91 -6.81
C THR A 85 3.91 -17.14 -5.72
N LEU A 86 3.17 -16.12 -6.11
CA LEU A 86 2.32 -15.34 -5.19
C LEU A 86 1.17 -16.20 -4.70
N SER A 87 0.69 -15.97 -3.47
CA SER A 87 -0.58 -16.55 -3.03
C SER A 87 -1.74 -16.00 -3.87
N ASP A 88 -2.83 -16.75 -3.96
CA ASP A 88 -4.03 -16.31 -4.68
C ASP A 88 -4.51 -14.97 -4.16
N TRP A 89 -4.51 -14.77 -2.84
CA TRP A 89 -4.96 -13.53 -2.24
C TRP A 89 -4.12 -12.31 -2.67
N VAL A 90 -2.79 -12.45 -2.70
CA VAL A 90 -1.89 -11.37 -3.16
C VAL A 90 -2.08 -11.12 -4.65
N PHE A 91 -2.21 -12.18 -5.43
CA PHE A 91 -2.39 -12.08 -6.88
C PHE A 91 -3.73 -11.40 -7.22
N ASP A 92 -4.83 -11.82 -6.60
CA ASP A 92 -6.15 -11.19 -6.74
C ASP A 92 -6.12 -9.71 -6.33
N ALA A 93 -5.40 -9.37 -5.24
CA ALA A 93 -5.25 -7.99 -4.82
C ALA A 93 -4.50 -7.13 -5.86
N ILE A 94 -3.53 -7.71 -6.58
CA ILE A 94 -2.81 -7.04 -7.65
C ILE A 94 -3.70 -6.86 -8.89
N GLU A 95 -4.40 -7.91 -9.32
CA GLU A 95 -5.30 -7.86 -10.48
C GLU A 95 -6.44 -6.85 -10.27
N ASN A 96 -7.00 -6.81 -9.07
CA ASN A 96 -8.07 -5.88 -8.72
C ASN A 96 -7.57 -4.48 -8.29
N ASN A 97 -6.28 -4.18 -8.50
CA ASN A 97 -5.66 -2.90 -8.11
C ASN A 97 -5.83 -2.54 -6.61
N HIS A 98 -5.96 -3.51 -5.72
CA HIS A 98 -6.01 -3.33 -4.28
C HIS A 98 -4.60 -3.18 -3.65
N VAL A 99 -3.61 -2.80 -4.44
CA VAL A 99 -2.24 -2.60 -4.02
C VAL A 99 -1.80 -1.16 -4.24
N LEU A 100 -0.88 -0.68 -3.40
CA LEU A 100 -0.29 0.64 -3.55
C LEU A 100 1.07 0.53 -4.22
N THR A 101 1.27 1.29 -5.28
CA THR A 101 2.59 1.41 -5.92
C THR A 101 3.52 2.24 -5.04
N LEU A 102 4.71 1.71 -4.79
CA LEU A 102 5.77 2.42 -4.09
C LEU A 102 6.71 3.11 -5.06
N ASN A 103 7.22 4.28 -4.70
CA ASN A 103 8.28 4.94 -5.44
C ASN A 103 9.56 4.11 -5.38
N ARG A 104 10.33 4.05 -6.46
CA ARG A 104 11.62 3.33 -6.49
C ARG A 104 12.62 3.86 -5.44
N GLN A 105 12.56 5.14 -5.10
CA GLN A 105 13.38 5.75 -4.06
C GLN A 105 13.10 5.18 -2.66
N TYR A 106 11.92 4.60 -2.41
CA TYR A 106 11.59 3.90 -1.16
C TYR A 106 12.67 2.89 -0.76
N PHE A 107 13.24 2.16 -1.71
CA PHE A 107 14.28 1.17 -1.44
C PHE A 107 15.63 1.79 -1.00
N LYS A 108 15.81 3.09 -1.15
CA LYS A 108 16.97 3.83 -0.63
C LYS A 108 16.82 4.20 0.84
N LEU A 109 15.60 4.22 1.38
CA LEU A 109 15.36 4.45 2.80
C LEU A 109 16.01 3.32 3.63
N ARG A 110 16.85 3.71 4.59
CA ARG A 110 17.62 2.75 5.39
C ARG A 110 16.99 2.44 6.74
N LYS A 111 16.33 3.42 7.36
CA LYS A 111 15.75 3.28 8.69
C LYS A 111 14.35 2.64 8.59
N PRO A 112 14.03 1.64 9.43
CA PRO A 112 12.71 1.00 9.42
C PRO A 112 11.56 2.01 9.62
N LEU A 113 11.75 3.00 10.49
CA LEU A 113 10.74 4.03 10.76
C LEU A 113 10.47 4.89 9.52
N GLU A 114 11.50 5.28 8.75
CA GLU A 114 11.33 6.03 7.49
C GLU A 114 10.47 5.25 6.49
N ARG A 115 10.76 3.97 6.32
CA ARG A 115 9.98 3.10 5.43
C ARG A 115 8.53 3.01 5.86
N ARG A 116 8.31 2.81 7.16
CA ARG A 116 6.96 2.69 7.68
C ARG A 116 6.16 3.98 7.59
N LEU A 117 6.78 5.12 7.86
CA LEU A 117 6.19 6.44 7.67
C LEU A 117 5.79 6.67 6.21
N TYR A 118 6.66 6.30 5.25
CA TYR A 118 6.34 6.41 3.83
C TYR A 118 5.14 5.54 3.44
N GLU A 119 5.08 4.27 3.87
CA GLU A 119 3.96 3.36 3.59
C GLU A 119 2.63 3.91 4.14
N ILE A 120 2.65 4.43 5.37
CA ILE A 120 1.48 5.04 6.01
C ILE A 120 1.07 6.32 5.28
N ALA A 121 2.03 7.18 4.92
CA ALA A 121 1.77 8.38 4.14
C ALA A 121 1.15 8.02 2.78
N ARG A 122 1.69 7.01 2.09
CA ARG A 122 1.16 6.54 0.81
C ARG A 122 -0.27 6.02 0.92
N LYS A 123 -0.58 5.34 2.02
CA LYS A 123 -1.91 4.81 2.30
C LYS A 123 -2.92 5.90 2.63
N HIS A 124 -2.57 6.84 3.50
CA HIS A 124 -3.52 7.78 4.08
C HIS A 124 -3.52 9.17 3.44
N CYS A 125 -2.37 9.70 3.07
CA CYS A 125 -2.27 10.97 2.35
C CYS A 125 -2.56 10.77 0.86
N GLY A 126 -1.92 9.76 0.23
CA GLY A 126 -2.08 9.51 -1.21
C GLY A 126 -1.81 10.78 -2.02
N ALA A 127 -2.80 11.20 -2.83
CA ALA A 127 -2.76 12.43 -3.63
C ALA A 127 -3.52 13.61 -2.99
N GLN A 128 -3.96 13.49 -1.73
CA GLN A 128 -4.62 14.59 -1.02
C GLN A 128 -3.61 15.72 -0.75
N SER A 129 -4.11 16.95 -0.60
CA SER A 129 -3.25 18.12 -0.32
C SER A 129 -2.52 18.02 1.02
N ALA A 130 -3.11 17.36 2.00
CA ALA A 130 -2.51 17.03 3.29
C ALA A 130 -3.31 15.96 4.02
N TRP A 131 -2.63 15.20 4.88
CA TRP A 131 -3.23 14.32 5.86
C TRP A 131 -2.72 14.70 7.26
N LYS A 132 -3.64 14.84 8.21
CA LYS A 132 -3.33 15.22 9.59
C LYS A 132 -3.61 14.04 10.51
N VAL A 133 -2.68 13.76 11.43
CA VAL A 133 -2.79 12.64 12.37
C VAL A 133 -2.11 12.99 13.70
N GLY A 134 -2.70 12.56 14.82
CA GLY A 134 -2.05 12.70 16.13
C GLY A 134 -0.75 11.88 16.19
N ALA A 135 0.28 12.44 16.83
CA ALA A 135 1.59 11.79 16.93
C ALA A 135 1.52 10.41 17.63
N GLU A 136 0.63 10.25 18.61
CA GLU A 136 0.41 8.97 19.29
C GLU A 136 -0.20 7.94 18.34
N LEU A 137 -1.27 8.28 17.64
CA LEU A 137 -1.88 7.39 16.66
C LEU A 137 -0.92 7.04 15.52
N LEU A 138 -0.07 7.99 15.09
CA LEU A 138 0.95 7.71 14.07
C LEU A 138 1.99 6.73 14.61
N ARG A 139 2.44 6.86 15.87
CA ARG A 139 3.34 5.91 16.53
C ARG A 139 2.74 4.49 16.50
N ASP A 140 1.47 4.36 16.86
CA ASP A 140 0.77 3.07 16.91
C ASP A 140 0.60 2.49 15.51
N LYS A 141 0.24 3.30 14.50
CA LYS A 141 0.20 2.88 13.09
C LYS A 141 1.58 2.45 12.56
N CYS A 142 2.65 3.06 13.07
CA CYS A 142 4.02 2.63 12.75
C CYS A 142 4.40 1.31 13.42
N GLY A 143 3.63 0.81 14.38
CA GLY A 143 3.99 -0.36 15.19
C GLY A 143 5.20 -0.08 16.10
N SER A 144 5.42 1.17 16.49
CA SER A 144 6.55 1.54 17.33
C SER A 144 6.25 1.30 18.79
N SER A 145 7.13 0.56 19.46
CA SER A 145 7.09 0.31 20.92
C SER A 145 7.76 1.41 21.74
N SER A 146 8.29 2.46 21.09
CA SER A 146 8.94 3.57 21.80
C SER A 146 7.94 4.43 22.57
N THR A 147 8.41 5.15 23.59
CA THR A 147 7.59 6.18 24.24
C THR A 147 7.22 7.28 23.24
N LEU A 148 6.12 7.99 23.47
CA LEU A 148 5.70 9.09 22.59
C LEU A 148 6.78 10.18 22.48
N LYS A 149 7.48 10.48 23.58
CA LYS A 149 8.60 11.42 23.59
C LYS A 149 9.73 10.97 22.64
N GLU A 150 10.10 9.70 22.72
CA GLU A 150 11.18 9.16 21.86
C GLU A 150 10.73 9.05 20.40
N PHE A 151 9.49 8.65 20.15
CA PHE A 151 8.93 8.62 18.80
C PHE A 151 8.98 10.02 18.15
N ARG A 152 8.58 11.06 18.88
CA ARG A 152 8.64 12.45 18.41
C ARG A 152 10.06 12.90 18.12
N ARG A 153 11.01 12.54 18.99
CA ARG A 153 12.44 12.83 18.76
C ARG A 153 12.96 12.17 17.48
N LEU A 154 12.61 10.89 17.26
CA LEU A 154 13.01 10.16 16.05
C LEU A 154 12.36 10.74 14.80
N LEU A 155 11.07 11.09 14.88
CA LEU A 155 10.35 11.73 13.78
C LEU A 155 10.92 13.11 13.46
N GLY A 156 11.23 13.92 14.48
CA GLY A 156 11.88 15.23 14.31
C GLY A 156 13.21 15.10 13.58
N LYS A 157 14.04 14.12 13.97
CA LYS A 157 15.30 13.86 13.29
C LYS A 157 15.10 13.42 11.82
N ILE A 158 14.07 12.66 11.50
CA ILE A 158 13.78 12.28 10.12
C ILE A 158 13.36 13.51 9.31
N ILE A 159 12.58 14.43 9.91
CA ILE A 159 12.15 15.67 9.27
C ILE A 159 13.34 16.59 9.01
N GLU A 160 14.26 16.72 9.98
CA GLU A 160 15.50 17.49 9.83
C GLU A 160 16.40 16.90 8.74
N ASP A 161 16.64 15.58 8.79
CA ASP A 161 17.43 14.85 7.78
C ASP A 161 16.81 15.02 6.38
N ASP A 162 15.46 15.02 6.27
CA ASP A 162 14.77 15.20 5.00
C ASP A 162 14.84 16.65 4.48
N ALA A 163 14.78 17.63 5.36
CA ALA A 163 14.93 19.03 5.00
C ALA A 163 16.34 19.34 4.44
N GLU A 164 17.37 18.64 4.93
CA GLU A 164 18.75 18.80 4.48
C GLU A 164 19.06 18.02 3.21
N HIS A 165 18.54 16.79 3.07
CA HIS A 165 18.98 15.85 2.04
C HIS A 165 17.91 15.45 1.04
N ASP A 166 16.65 15.89 1.22
CA ASP A 166 15.47 15.51 0.40
C ASP A 166 15.36 13.98 0.16
N HIS A 167 15.60 13.19 1.22
CA HIS A 167 15.73 11.73 1.11
C HIS A 167 14.42 10.97 1.21
N MET A 168 13.39 11.56 1.84
CA MET A 168 12.05 10.96 1.90
C MET A 168 11.33 11.13 0.56
N PRO A 169 11.00 10.04 -0.15
CA PRO A 169 10.31 10.19 -1.41
C PRO A 169 8.86 10.62 -1.20
N ASP A 170 8.32 11.37 -2.15
CA ASP A 170 6.90 11.68 -2.34
C ASP A 170 6.24 12.52 -1.23
N TYR A 171 6.65 12.41 0.03
CA TYR A 171 5.97 13.03 1.16
C TYR A 171 6.90 13.80 2.08
N ALA A 172 6.44 14.97 2.51
CA ALA A 172 7.05 15.76 3.56
C ALA A 172 6.23 15.67 4.85
N PHE A 173 6.90 15.69 5.99
CA PHE A 173 6.31 15.62 7.32
C PHE A 173 6.59 16.89 8.10
N VAL A 174 5.60 17.38 8.85
CA VAL A 174 5.73 18.53 9.74
C VAL A 174 5.06 18.18 11.06
N ILE A 175 5.64 18.61 12.19
CA ILE A 175 5.06 18.45 13.52
C ILE A 175 4.56 19.82 13.99
N GLU A 176 3.26 19.90 14.30
CA GLU A 176 2.62 21.07 14.89
C GLU A 176 1.96 20.66 16.22
N GLY A 177 2.63 20.93 17.33
CA GLY A 177 2.17 20.48 18.65
C GLY A 177 2.06 18.95 18.71
N ASP A 178 0.85 18.43 18.91
CA ASP A 178 0.57 16.99 18.96
C ASP A 178 0.18 16.39 17.59
N ILE A 179 0.05 17.23 16.57
CA ILE A 179 -0.38 16.81 15.25
C ILE A 179 0.82 16.68 14.31
N VAL A 180 0.84 15.60 13.54
CA VAL A 180 1.75 15.41 12.41
C VAL A 180 0.97 15.69 11.14
N ILE A 181 1.50 16.56 10.29
CA ILE A 181 0.94 16.90 8.99
C ILE A 181 1.82 16.27 7.93
N VAL A 182 1.21 15.48 7.08
CA VAL A 182 1.84 14.84 5.93
C VAL A 182 1.35 15.54 4.66
N ARG A 183 2.26 15.95 3.79
CA ARG A 183 1.93 16.60 2.51
C ARG A 183 2.67 15.93 1.36
N PRO A 184 2.05 15.79 0.19
CA PRO A 184 2.79 15.38 -1.00
C PRO A 184 3.87 16.40 -1.35
N LYS A 185 5.06 15.94 -1.74
CA LYS A 185 6.06 16.76 -2.41
C LYS A 185 5.59 17.03 -3.85
N LYS A 186 5.94 18.16 -4.45
CA LYS A 186 5.46 18.61 -5.78
C LYS A 186 5.67 17.60 -6.92
N SER A 187 6.61 16.67 -6.78
CA SER A 187 6.93 15.63 -7.76
C SER A 187 5.83 14.59 -7.99
N ILE A 188 4.82 14.49 -7.11
CA ILE A 188 3.73 13.52 -7.27
C ILE A 188 2.72 13.97 -8.35
N GLN A 189 2.69 15.27 -8.68
CA GLN A 189 1.73 15.79 -9.65
C GLN A 189 2.00 15.36 -11.12
N GLU A 190 3.21 14.86 -11.43
CA GLU A 190 3.61 14.50 -12.78
C GLU A 190 3.50 13.01 -13.13
N THR A 191 3.32 12.13 -12.14
CA THR A 191 3.07 10.69 -12.35
C THR A 191 1.61 10.29 -12.15
N ALA A 192 0.68 11.22 -12.24
CA ALA A 192 -0.73 10.91 -12.35
C ALA A 192 -0.93 10.15 -13.68
N LEU A 193 -0.89 8.83 -13.61
CA LEU A 193 -1.47 7.98 -14.64
C LEU A 193 -2.90 8.46 -14.94
N PRO A 194 -3.35 8.38 -16.19
CA PRO A 194 -4.69 8.83 -16.56
C PRO A 194 -5.69 8.18 -15.62
N PHE A 195 -6.62 8.98 -15.14
CA PHE A 195 -7.76 8.69 -14.28
C PHE A 195 -7.97 7.18 -14.05
N SER A 196 -7.29 6.62 -13.05
CA SER A 196 -7.38 5.20 -12.74
C SER A 196 -8.27 5.00 -11.51
N LEU A 197 -8.94 3.87 -11.43
CA LEU A 197 -9.78 3.40 -10.33
C LEU A 197 -9.18 3.61 -8.92
N THR A 198 -7.86 3.76 -8.83
CA THR A 198 -7.10 4.02 -7.59
C THR A 198 -7.43 5.38 -6.94
N SER A 199 -7.92 6.37 -7.72
CA SER A 199 -8.31 7.68 -7.18
C SER A 199 -9.69 7.66 -6.49
N LEU A 200 -10.44 6.57 -6.62
CA LEU A 200 -11.77 6.39 -6.05
C LEU A 200 -11.78 5.55 -4.77
N ARG A 201 -10.67 5.48 -4.05
CA ARG A 201 -10.59 4.69 -2.81
C ARG A 201 -11.47 5.32 -1.73
N LEU A 202 -12.33 4.48 -1.14
CA LEU A 202 -13.16 4.84 0.00
C LEU A 202 -12.44 4.52 1.32
N GLU A 203 -12.66 5.34 2.33
CA GLU A 203 -12.24 5.05 3.70
C GLU A 203 -13.10 3.90 4.28
N PRO A 204 -12.56 3.08 5.18
CA PRO A 204 -13.29 1.93 5.75
C PRO A 204 -14.63 2.31 6.40
N ASP A 205 -14.69 3.49 7.03
CA ASP A 205 -15.89 3.97 7.72
C ASP A 205 -16.99 4.41 6.75
N THR A 206 -16.64 4.70 5.49
CA THR A 206 -17.58 5.15 4.46
C THR A 206 -18.63 4.08 4.14
N HIS A 207 -18.26 2.80 4.19
CA HIS A 207 -19.22 1.71 3.98
C HIS A 207 -20.23 1.60 5.13
N GLU A 208 -19.85 1.93 6.35
CA GLU A 208 -20.79 1.95 7.49
C GLU A 208 -21.78 3.10 7.36
N GLU A 209 -21.32 4.29 7.01
CA GLU A 209 -22.20 5.43 6.74
C GLU A 209 -23.13 5.14 5.55
N ALA A 210 -22.63 4.53 4.48
CA ALA A 210 -23.42 4.18 3.31
C ALA A 210 -24.56 3.19 3.62
N ARG A 211 -24.37 2.25 4.55
CA ARG A 211 -25.42 1.31 5.00
C ARG A 211 -26.62 2.03 5.61
N HIS A 212 -26.39 3.12 6.31
CA HIS A 212 -27.47 3.95 6.88
C HIS A 212 -28.22 4.73 5.80
N LEU A 213 -27.56 5.09 4.69
CA LEU A 213 -28.15 5.86 3.60
C LEU A 213 -28.89 5.00 2.58
N ALA A 214 -28.47 3.75 2.42
CA ALA A 214 -29.10 2.79 1.49
C ALA A 214 -29.34 1.42 2.18
N PRO A 215 -30.26 1.35 3.15
CA PRO A 215 -30.54 0.12 3.89
C PRO A 215 -31.03 -1.00 2.97
N GLY A 216 -30.50 -2.20 3.14
CA GLY A 216 -30.86 -3.37 2.36
C GLY A 216 -30.15 -3.50 1.00
N TRP A 217 -29.21 -2.61 0.71
CA TRP A 217 -28.32 -2.75 -0.45
C TRP A 217 -26.99 -3.40 -0.06
N ASP A 218 -26.41 -4.15 -0.97
CA ASP A 218 -25.04 -4.60 -0.86
C ASP A 218 -24.09 -3.41 -1.16
N MET A 219 -23.30 -3.01 -0.17
CA MET A 219 -22.43 -1.84 -0.27
C MET A 219 -21.29 -2.04 -1.28
N TYR A 220 -20.78 -3.25 -1.42
CA TYR A 220 -19.73 -3.54 -2.39
C TYR A 220 -20.28 -3.53 -3.82
N HIS A 221 -21.50 -4.02 -4.02
CA HIS A 221 -22.20 -3.92 -5.31
C HIS A 221 -22.47 -2.46 -5.67
N LEU A 222 -22.92 -1.64 -4.69
CA LEU A 222 -23.11 -0.20 -4.92
C LEU A 222 -21.81 0.52 -5.18
N GLU A 223 -20.72 0.11 -4.56
CA GLU A 223 -19.39 0.67 -4.83
C GLU A 223 -18.94 0.35 -6.26
N ASP A 224 -19.08 -0.88 -6.71
CA ASP A 224 -18.73 -1.30 -8.07
C ASP A 224 -19.59 -0.60 -9.12
N GLU A 225 -20.90 -0.45 -8.86
CA GLU A 225 -21.81 0.31 -9.74
C GLU A 225 -21.41 1.80 -9.79
N TRP A 226 -21.10 2.38 -8.64
CA TRP A 226 -20.63 3.76 -8.56
C TRP A 226 -19.31 3.99 -9.30
N ARG A 227 -18.33 3.10 -9.10
CA ARG A 227 -17.04 3.15 -9.78
C ARG A 227 -17.20 3.06 -11.31
N SER A 228 -18.00 2.11 -11.75
CA SER A 228 -18.30 1.92 -13.17
C SER A 228 -18.98 3.15 -13.77
N TRP A 229 -19.94 3.72 -13.07
CA TRP A 229 -20.65 4.93 -13.48
C TRP A 229 -19.74 6.17 -13.55
N VAL A 230 -18.86 6.35 -12.57
CA VAL A 230 -17.89 7.46 -12.54
C VAL A 230 -16.91 7.36 -13.72
N LEU A 231 -16.45 6.16 -14.04
CA LEU A 231 -15.55 5.91 -15.16
C LEU A 231 -16.24 6.14 -16.51
N GLU A 232 -17.43 5.57 -16.70
CA GLU A 232 -18.21 5.70 -17.93
C GLU A 232 -18.51 7.17 -18.25
N LYS A 233 -18.82 7.97 -17.23
CA LYS A 233 -19.14 9.39 -17.36
C LYS A 233 -17.92 10.31 -17.34
N GLY A 234 -16.71 9.80 -17.10
CA GLY A 234 -15.49 10.61 -17.01
C GLY A 234 -15.54 11.67 -15.90
N ILE A 235 -16.22 11.37 -14.76
CA ILE A 235 -16.44 12.33 -13.68
C ILE A 235 -15.17 12.46 -12.84
N ALA A 236 -14.61 13.66 -12.74
CA ALA A 236 -13.51 13.97 -11.84
C ALA A 236 -14.02 14.06 -10.37
N VAL A 237 -13.80 13.00 -9.60
CA VAL A 237 -14.23 12.92 -8.20
C VAL A 237 -13.17 13.53 -7.28
N LYS A 238 -13.46 14.67 -6.67
CA LYS A 238 -12.56 15.35 -5.73
C LYS A 238 -12.52 14.70 -4.34
N ASN A 239 -13.63 14.14 -3.89
CA ASN A 239 -13.74 13.43 -2.62
C ASN A 239 -14.56 12.16 -2.84
N PRO A 240 -13.91 10.98 -2.92
CA PRO A 240 -14.57 9.71 -3.18
C PRO A 240 -15.65 9.35 -2.16
N ASP A 241 -15.37 9.54 -0.87
CA ASP A 241 -16.27 9.18 0.21
C ASP A 241 -17.59 9.95 0.13
N LYS A 242 -17.53 11.29 0.10
CA LYS A 242 -18.72 12.13 -0.03
C LYS A 242 -19.48 11.87 -1.32
N HIS A 243 -18.78 11.59 -2.40
CA HIS A 243 -19.39 11.32 -3.70
C HIS A 243 -20.11 9.97 -3.70
N PHE A 244 -19.49 8.94 -3.11
CA PHE A 244 -20.09 7.63 -2.94
C PHE A 244 -21.32 7.68 -2.00
N LEU A 245 -21.21 8.35 -0.85
CA LEU A 245 -22.34 8.53 0.08
C LEU A 245 -23.52 9.26 -0.60
N SER A 246 -23.23 10.28 -1.43
CA SER A 246 -24.27 10.96 -2.22
C SER A 246 -24.92 10.02 -3.24
N PHE A 247 -24.14 9.14 -3.88
CA PHE A 247 -24.65 8.12 -4.79
C PHE A 247 -25.55 7.12 -4.05
N CYS A 248 -25.11 6.59 -2.91
CA CYS A 248 -25.88 5.67 -2.06
C CYS A 248 -27.22 6.31 -1.59
N LYS A 249 -27.19 7.57 -1.18
CA LYS A 249 -28.39 8.32 -0.78
C LYS A 249 -29.43 8.40 -1.90
N LYS A 250 -29.00 8.66 -3.13
CA LYS A 250 -29.90 8.69 -4.29
C LYS A 250 -30.50 7.30 -4.56
N ARG A 251 -29.68 6.23 -4.50
CA ARG A 251 -30.16 4.85 -4.69
C ARG A 251 -31.10 4.38 -3.59
N GLY A 252 -30.85 4.75 -2.33
CA GLY A 252 -31.72 4.47 -1.20
C GLY A 252 -33.10 5.12 -1.31
N ALA A 253 -33.18 6.29 -1.91
CA ALA A 253 -34.45 7.00 -2.15
C ALA A 253 -35.33 6.36 -3.24
N TYR A 254 -34.77 5.58 -4.17
CA TYR A 254 -35.53 4.91 -5.25
C TYR A 254 -36.23 3.60 -4.82
N LYS A 255 -36.05 3.14 -3.58
CA LYS A 255 -36.65 1.91 -3.04
C LYS A 255 -37.82 2.15 -2.07
N ARG A 256 -38.35 3.39 -2.03
CA ARG A 256 -39.58 3.70 -1.29
C ARG A 256 -40.79 3.74 -2.20
#